data_3c5e1baa10566910d2f93db0272feb0f
#
_entry.id   3c5e1baa10566910d2f93db0272feb0f
#
_cell.length_a   1.000
_cell.length_b   1.000
_cell.length_c   1.000
_cell.angle_alpha   90.00
_cell.angle_beta   90.00
_cell.angle_gamma   90.00
#
_symmetry.space_group_name_H-M   'P 1'
#
loop_
_entity.id
_entity.type
_entity.pdbx_description
1 polymer ?
#
loop_
_entity_poly.entity_id
_entity_poly.type
_entity_poly.pdbx_seq_one_letter_code
_entity_poly.pdbx_strand_id
1 'polypeptide(L)'
;PAIVAGVLGWIIPNNIFGSDSTDAFIFACLPVIYFYASLYFRAETSEKRPIAALLAIFAAVVMFWAVFKQNGTALTIWGENYTDRQVTGTTADIFKSLKQADDIGYKKDSVDLYDNMFRIQKKDGNVIKEYNYPVDFKNGKPEQLPEDGGKATLWSTPITQSFNPGWVILLTPLVIAFFAFMRRKNAEPSTATKIAFGLFISALSVLVMVAAVFATKNGAEKASVWWLIGTYGVVTIGELLLSPMGLSLVSKLSPVRLTSLMMGGWFLATSIGNKLSGILATMWDGYEDKTNFFWVNFVLLMIATFIIFAMLKWLNRIMKEKGVK
;
A
#
# COMPACT_ATOMS: atom_id res chain seq x y z
N PRO A 1 -28.28 -0.63 8.95
CA PRO A 1 -27.53 0.00 10.05
C PRO A 1 -26.29 0.75 9.55
N ALA A 2 -25.43 0.14 8.70
CA ALA A 2 -24.18 0.77 8.24
C ALA A 2 -24.41 2.07 7.46
N ILE A 3 -25.37 2.11 6.54
CA ILE A 3 -25.72 3.34 5.79
C ILE A 3 -26.19 4.43 6.73
N VAL A 4 -27.07 4.12 7.68
CA VAL A 4 -27.57 5.08 8.66
C VAL A 4 -26.43 5.62 9.52
N ALA A 5 -25.58 4.74 10.04
CA ALA A 5 -24.41 5.14 10.81
C ALA A 5 -23.44 6.01 9.96
N GLY A 6 -23.23 5.68 8.69
CA GLY A 6 -22.43 6.48 7.78
C GLY A 6 -23.01 7.89 7.55
N VAL A 7 -24.33 8.00 7.34
CA VAL A 7 -25.01 9.29 7.22
C VAL A 7 -24.86 10.11 8.51
N LEU A 8 -25.02 9.47 9.68
CA LEU A 8 -24.79 10.12 10.95
C LEU A 8 -23.35 10.63 11.08
N GLY A 9 -22.35 9.84 10.70
CA GLY A 9 -20.95 10.29 10.67
C GLY A 9 -20.71 11.45 9.71
N TRP A 10 -21.40 11.48 8.56
CA TRP A 10 -21.28 12.57 7.58
C TRP A 10 -21.77 13.91 8.09
N ILE A 11 -22.85 13.92 8.89
CA ILE A 11 -23.51 15.14 9.37
C ILE A 11 -22.99 15.64 10.73
N ILE A 12 -22.02 14.94 11.35
CA ILE A 12 -21.43 15.37 12.62
C ILE A 12 -20.71 16.71 12.44
N PRO A 13 -21.06 17.75 13.20
CA PRO A 13 -20.36 19.03 13.12
C PRO A 13 -18.94 18.91 13.67
N ASN A 14 -18.00 19.62 13.04
CA ASN A 14 -16.57 19.72 13.42
C ASN A 14 -15.71 18.47 13.20
N ASN A 15 -16.13 17.53 12.37
CA ASN A 15 -15.34 16.35 11.97
C ASN A 15 -14.49 15.74 13.08
N ILE A 16 -14.81 14.53 13.53
CA ILE A 16 -14.07 13.84 14.60
C ILE A 16 -12.73 13.31 14.07
N PHE A 17 -12.70 12.83 12.81
CA PHE A 17 -11.55 12.18 12.18
C PHE A 17 -11.02 12.94 10.96
N GLY A 18 -11.22 14.25 10.93
CA GLY A 18 -10.58 15.18 10.00
C GLY A 18 -11.32 15.43 8.69
N SER A 19 -12.37 14.68 8.33
CA SER A 19 -13.24 14.98 7.18
C SER A 19 -14.57 14.23 7.27
N ASP A 20 -15.64 14.82 6.69
CA ASP A 20 -16.97 14.19 6.64
C ASP A 20 -16.93 12.78 6.06
N SER A 21 -16.16 12.57 4.99
CA SER A 21 -16.04 11.27 4.33
C SER A 21 -15.34 10.24 5.21
N THR A 22 -14.39 10.64 6.04
CA THR A 22 -13.68 9.75 6.97
C THR A 22 -14.58 9.40 8.15
N ASP A 23 -15.29 10.36 8.70
CA ASP A 23 -16.26 10.16 9.78
C ASP A 23 -17.38 9.22 9.31
N ALA A 24 -17.98 9.50 8.14
CA ALA A 24 -18.99 8.63 7.54
C ALA A 24 -18.52 7.18 7.40
N PHE A 25 -17.30 6.99 6.93
CA PHE A 25 -16.72 5.66 6.74
C PHE A 25 -16.49 4.94 8.07
N ILE A 26 -15.89 5.60 9.05
CA ILE A 26 -15.61 5.02 10.37
C ILE A 26 -16.93 4.64 11.06
N PHE A 27 -17.91 5.53 11.06
CA PHE A 27 -19.22 5.25 11.64
C PHE A 27 -19.94 4.10 10.91
N ALA A 28 -19.86 4.03 9.58
CA ALA A 28 -20.40 2.90 8.82
C ALA A 28 -19.71 1.55 9.15
N CYS A 29 -18.42 1.58 9.49
CA CYS A 29 -17.68 0.37 9.87
C CYS A 29 -18.14 -0.21 11.23
N LEU A 30 -18.60 0.62 12.18
CA LEU A 30 -18.96 0.16 13.53
C LEU A 30 -20.06 -0.92 13.52
N PRO A 31 -21.23 -0.74 12.87
CA PRO A 31 -22.25 -1.80 12.81
C PRO A 31 -21.78 -3.04 12.06
N VAL A 32 -20.89 -2.87 11.09
CA VAL A 32 -20.33 -3.98 10.30
C VAL A 32 -19.36 -4.80 11.16
N ILE A 33 -18.45 -4.15 11.87
CA ILE A 33 -17.54 -4.82 12.82
C ILE A 33 -18.34 -5.54 13.90
N TYR A 34 -19.36 -4.87 14.46
CA TYR A 34 -20.28 -5.49 15.42
C TYR A 34 -20.96 -6.73 14.84
N PHE A 35 -21.46 -6.64 13.58
CA PHE A 35 -22.09 -7.76 12.90
C PHE A 35 -21.14 -8.95 12.79
N TYR A 36 -19.92 -8.76 12.26
CA TYR A 36 -18.93 -9.83 12.15
C TYR A 36 -18.49 -10.39 13.51
N ALA A 37 -18.30 -9.54 14.52
CA ALA A 37 -18.02 -9.97 15.87
C ALA A 37 -19.19 -10.81 16.45
N SER A 38 -20.45 -10.42 16.17
CA SER A 38 -21.65 -11.14 16.62
C SER A 38 -21.74 -12.55 16.05
N LEU A 39 -21.16 -12.82 14.88
CA LEU A 39 -21.13 -14.16 14.28
C LEU A 39 -20.38 -15.14 15.19
N TYR A 40 -19.29 -14.71 15.85
CA TYR A 40 -18.58 -15.54 16.81
C TYR A 40 -19.45 -15.89 18.02
N PHE A 41 -20.22 -14.95 18.57
CA PHE A 41 -21.05 -15.19 19.74
C PHE A 41 -22.27 -16.09 19.41
N ARG A 42 -22.83 -15.96 18.20
CA ARG A 42 -23.98 -16.75 17.72
C ARG A 42 -23.61 -18.09 17.11
N ALA A 43 -22.31 -18.35 16.91
CA ALA A 43 -21.84 -19.57 16.30
C ALA A 43 -21.98 -20.77 17.24
N GLU A 44 -22.13 -21.95 16.66
CA GLU A 44 -22.04 -23.22 17.38
C GLU A 44 -20.62 -23.43 17.92
N THR A 45 -20.49 -24.20 18.99
CA THR A 45 -19.18 -24.43 19.65
C THR A 45 -18.10 -24.94 18.69
N SER A 46 -18.49 -25.79 17.72
CA SER A 46 -17.62 -26.33 16.67
C SER A 46 -17.15 -25.31 15.64
N GLU A 47 -17.89 -24.20 15.47
CA GLU A 47 -17.64 -23.16 14.48
C GLU A 47 -16.87 -21.94 15.07
N LYS A 48 -16.94 -21.75 16.39
CA LYS A 48 -16.35 -20.57 17.05
C LYS A 48 -14.87 -20.40 16.75
N ARG A 49 -14.08 -21.48 16.85
CA ARG A 49 -12.64 -21.41 16.59
C ARG A 49 -12.29 -21.03 15.14
N PRO A 50 -12.86 -21.65 14.10
CA PRO A 50 -12.66 -21.22 12.72
C PRO A 50 -13.07 -19.76 12.46
N ILE A 51 -14.23 -19.32 12.97
CA ILE A 51 -14.68 -17.94 12.82
C ILE A 51 -13.70 -16.96 13.47
N ALA A 52 -13.27 -17.24 14.72
CA ALA A 52 -12.28 -16.41 15.40
C ALA A 52 -10.95 -16.32 14.63
N ALA A 53 -10.50 -17.44 14.05
CA ALA A 53 -9.30 -17.48 13.21
C ALA A 53 -9.43 -16.59 11.99
N LEU A 54 -10.57 -16.63 11.30
CA LEU A 54 -10.84 -15.80 10.13
C LEU A 54 -10.91 -14.32 10.51
N LEU A 55 -11.61 -13.96 11.60
CA LEU A 55 -11.70 -12.57 12.05
C LEU A 55 -10.33 -11.99 12.43
N ALA A 56 -9.47 -12.78 13.07
CA ALA A 56 -8.11 -12.36 13.39
C ALA A 56 -7.27 -12.12 12.12
N ILE A 57 -7.42 -13.00 11.12
CA ILE A 57 -6.75 -12.82 9.82
C ILE A 57 -7.29 -11.59 9.10
N PHE A 58 -8.61 -11.33 9.12
CA PHE A 58 -9.19 -10.12 8.53
C PHE A 58 -8.62 -8.84 9.14
N ALA A 59 -8.46 -8.80 10.46
CA ALA A 59 -7.83 -7.66 11.13
C ALA A 59 -6.38 -7.42 10.65
N ALA A 60 -5.58 -8.49 10.49
CA ALA A 60 -4.22 -8.38 9.96
C ALA A 60 -4.21 -7.94 8.48
N VAL A 61 -5.16 -8.44 7.69
CA VAL A 61 -5.33 -8.10 6.26
C VAL A 61 -5.71 -6.64 6.08
N VAL A 62 -6.50 -6.05 6.99
CA VAL A 62 -6.78 -4.60 6.99
C VAL A 62 -5.48 -3.80 7.06
N MET A 63 -4.56 -4.16 7.98
CA MET A 63 -3.27 -3.48 8.10
C MET A 63 -2.40 -3.66 6.86
N PHE A 64 -2.40 -4.87 6.28
CA PHE A 64 -1.69 -5.13 5.02
C PHE A 64 -2.18 -4.19 3.92
N TRP A 65 -3.49 -4.13 3.65
CA TRP A 65 -4.04 -3.30 2.58
C TRP A 65 -3.87 -1.81 2.85
N ALA A 66 -3.89 -1.38 4.11
CA ALA A 66 -3.63 0.01 4.49
C ALA A 66 -2.23 0.47 4.07
N VAL A 67 -1.23 -0.38 4.23
CA VAL A 67 0.15 -0.06 3.83
C VAL A 67 0.39 -0.38 2.36
N PHE A 68 -0.11 -1.51 1.84
CA PHE A 68 0.04 -1.88 0.44
C PHE A 68 -0.51 -0.81 -0.52
N LYS A 69 -1.67 -0.24 -0.19
CA LYS A 69 -2.31 0.79 -1.03
C LYS A 69 -1.64 2.17 -0.98
N GLN A 70 -0.52 2.31 -0.24
CA GLN A 70 0.36 3.48 -0.38
C GLN A 70 0.98 3.57 -1.79
N ASN A 71 0.92 2.50 -2.59
CA ASN A 71 1.29 2.53 -3.99
C ASN A 71 0.51 3.57 -4.80
N GLY A 72 -0.77 3.80 -4.50
CA GLY A 72 -1.63 4.80 -5.13
C GLY A 72 -1.59 6.18 -4.47
N THR A 73 -0.83 6.37 -3.41
CA THR A 73 -0.77 7.61 -2.63
C THR A 73 0.69 8.03 -2.40
N ALA A 74 1.27 7.75 -1.25
CA ALA A 74 2.60 8.21 -0.88
C ALA A 74 3.72 7.75 -1.83
N LEU A 75 3.67 6.51 -2.36
CA LEU A 75 4.67 6.05 -3.34
C LEU A 75 4.51 6.74 -4.69
N THR A 76 3.29 7.13 -5.09
CA THR A 76 3.07 7.94 -6.29
C THR A 76 3.64 9.34 -6.10
N ILE A 77 3.39 9.98 -4.94
CA ILE A 77 3.97 11.30 -4.58
C ILE A 77 5.50 11.22 -4.55
N TRP A 78 6.07 10.14 -4.00
CA TRP A 78 7.52 9.91 -4.03
C TRP A 78 8.02 9.77 -5.46
N GLY A 79 7.32 9.02 -6.31
CA GLY A 79 7.65 8.85 -7.72
C GLY A 79 7.63 10.17 -8.49
N GLU A 80 6.70 11.05 -8.18
CA GLU A 80 6.54 12.34 -8.83
C GLU A 80 7.61 13.35 -8.38
N ASN A 81 7.74 13.55 -7.08
CA ASN A 81 8.49 14.67 -6.53
C ASN A 81 9.95 14.31 -6.15
N TYR A 82 10.19 13.07 -5.73
CA TYR A 82 11.46 12.65 -5.16
C TYR A 82 12.28 11.71 -6.07
N THR A 83 11.69 11.25 -7.18
CA THR A 83 12.38 10.32 -8.10
C THR A 83 12.85 11.06 -9.35
N ASP A 84 14.05 10.71 -9.82
CA ASP A 84 14.52 11.14 -11.13
C ASP A 84 13.70 10.43 -12.22
N ARG A 85 12.96 11.22 -12.98
CA ARG A 85 12.05 10.74 -14.03
C ARG A 85 12.61 10.93 -15.44
N GLN A 86 13.85 11.41 -15.56
CA GLN A 86 14.43 11.63 -16.87
C GLN A 86 14.71 10.31 -17.60
N VAL A 87 14.35 10.27 -18.86
CA VAL A 87 14.65 9.17 -19.80
C VAL A 87 15.27 9.73 -21.06
N THR A 88 16.20 8.98 -21.63
CA THR A 88 16.95 9.39 -22.82
C THR A 88 17.03 8.26 -23.86
N GLY A 89 17.40 8.61 -25.08
CA GLY A 89 17.62 7.64 -26.16
C GLY A 89 16.39 6.78 -26.47
N THR A 90 16.62 5.52 -26.82
CA THR A 90 15.55 4.57 -27.20
C THR A 90 14.48 4.39 -26.13
N THR A 91 14.86 4.50 -24.85
CA THR A 91 13.88 4.44 -23.75
C THR A 91 12.89 5.59 -23.83
N ALA A 92 13.35 6.82 -24.07
CA ALA A 92 12.47 7.97 -24.24
C ALA A 92 11.51 7.77 -25.42
N ASP A 93 12.01 7.27 -26.56
CA ASP A 93 11.18 7.02 -27.75
C ASP A 93 10.10 5.98 -27.49
N ILE A 94 10.43 4.89 -26.79
CA ILE A 94 9.46 3.86 -26.39
C ILE A 94 8.39 4.46 -25.49
N PHE A 95 8.78 5.19 -24.42
CA PHE A 95 7.81 5.77 -23.49
C PHE A 95 6.92 6.81 -24.17
N LYS A 96 7.46 7.63 -25.08
CA LYS A 96 6.67 8.58 -25.89
C LYS A 96 5.69 7.86 -26.82
N SER A 97 6.11 6.80 -27.49
CA SER A 97 5.22 6.02 -28.38
C SER A 97 4.04 5.40 -27.60
N LEU A 98 4.25 5.05 -26.35
CA LEU A 98 3.23 4.54 -25.42
C LEU A 98 2.45 5.66 -24.72
N LYS A 99 2.71 6.93 -25.01
CA LYS A 99 2.15 8.12 -24.32
C LYS A 99 2.38 8.08 -22.80
N GLN A 100 3.54 7.60 -22.42
CA GLN A 100 3.98 7.47 -21.02
C GLN A 100 5.17 8.39 -20.69
N ALA A 101 5.52 9.31 -21.55
CA ALA A 101 6.50 10.36 -21.30
C ALA A 101 6.19 11.61 -22.12
N ASP A 102 6.52 12.75 -21.52
CA ASP A 102 6.36 14.08 -22.12
C ASP A 102 7.66 14.87 -22.08
N ASP A 103 7.84 15.79 -23.04
CA ASP A 103 8.95 16.72 -23.08
C ASP A 103 8.62 17.96 -22.24
N ILE A 104 9.32 18.12 -21.12
CA ILE A 104 9.18 19.28 -20.25
C ILE A 104 10.29 20.28 -20.55
N GLY A 105 9.90 21.54 -20.79
CA GLY A 105 10.85 22.63 -21.04
C GLY A 105 11.60 23.03 -19.77
N TYR A 106 12.93 23.13 -19.87
CA TYR A 106 13.77 23.65 -18.79
C TYR A 106 14.03 25.15 -19.01
N LYS A 107 13.05 25.94 -18.66
CA LYS A 107 13.14 27.42 -18.70
C LYS A 107 12.38 28.01 -17.52
N LYS A 108 12.79 29.18 -17.09
CA LYS A 108 12.07 29.92 -16.04
C LYS A 108 10.72 30.42 -16.57
N ASP A 109 9.69 30.23 -15.77
CA ASP A 109 8.32 30.70 -16.02
C ASP A 109 7.62 31.01 -14.69
N SER A 110 6.41 31.54 -14.75
CA SER A 110 5.57 31.71 -13.58
C SER A 110 5.03 30.36 -13.11
N VAL A 111 5.70 29.74 -12.15
CA VAL A 111 5.36 28.44 -11.58
C VAL A 111 4.87 28.57 -10.15
N ASP A 112 4.18 27.57 -9.64
CA ASP A 112 3.75 27.53 -8.25
C ASP A 112 4.97 27.43 -7.32
N LEU A 113 4.95 28.16 -6.21
CA LEU A 113 6.01 28.10 -5.20
C LEU A 113 5.86 26.83 -4.36
N TYR A 114 6.92 26.03 -4.33
CA TYR A 114 7.00 24.82 -3.51
C TYR A 114 8.06 24.97 -2.42
N ASP A 115 7.74 24.53 -1.20
CA ASP A 115 8.72 24.39 -0.13
C ASP A 115 9.72 23.24 -0.41
N ASN A 116 10.63 22.99 0.55
CA ASN A 116 11.61 21.90 0.42
C ASN A 116 11.00 20.49 0.47
N MET A 117 9.73 20.38 0.89
CA MET A 117 8.97 19.13 0.95
C MET A 117 7.98 18.96 -0.21
N PHE A 118 8.14 19.77 -1.28
CA PHE A 118 7.26 19.80 -2.43
C PHE A 118 5.79 20.12 -2.10
N ARG A 119 5.53 20.86 -1.01
CA ARG A 119 4.20 21.36 -0.67
C ARG A 119 3.99 22.72 -1.29
N ILE A 120 2.84 22.90 -1.96
CA ILE A 120 2.45 24.18 -2.58
C ILE A 120 2.25 25.22 -1.47
N GLN A 121 2.93 26.36 -1.59
CA GLN A 121 2.82 27.47 -0.67
C GLN A 121 1.60 28.33 -1.01
N LYS A 122 0.81 28.68 0.01
CA LYS A 122 -0.39 29.50 -0.13
C LYS A 122 -0.33 30.69 0.82
N LYS A 123 -0.85 31.83 0.34
CA LYS A 123 -1.07 33.03 1.15
C LYS A 123 -2.51 33.46 0.97
N ASP A 124 -3.22 33.64 2.07
CA ASP A 124 -4.65 34.03 2.07
C ASP A 124 -5.53 33.12 1.19
N GLY A 125 -5.22 31.81 1.17
CA GLY A 125 -5.93 30.81 0.37
C GLY A 125 -5.49 30.70 -1.10
N ASN A 126 -4.71 31.66 -1.61
CA ASN A 126 -4.21 31.68 -2.98
C ASN A 126 -2.82 31.05 -3.08
N VAL A 127 -2.56 30.31 -4.18
CA VAL A 127 -1.25 29.75 -4.46
C VAL A 127 -0.26 30.87 -4.77
N ILE A 128 0.88 30.87 -4.10
CA ILE A 128 1.99 31.80 -4.38
C ILE A 128 2.69 31.32 -5.65
N LYS A 129 2.97 32.23 -6.57
CA LYS A 129 3.77 31.96 -7.76
C LYS A 129 5.13 32.61 -7.66
N GLU A 130 6.13 31.95 -8.25
CA GLU A 130 7.49 32.49 -8.39
C GLU A 130 7.96 32.33 -9.86
N TYR A 131 8.94 33.14 -10.26
CA TYR A 131 9.58 33.01 -11.56
C TYR A 131 10.78 32.06 -11.45
N ASN A 132 10.54 30.77 -11.73
CA ASN A 132 11.51 29.70 -11.52
C ASN A 132 11.36 28.60 -12.57
N TYR A 133 12.25 27.60 -12.51
CA TYR A 133 12.15 26.38 -13.32
C TYR A 133 11.01 25.49 -12.83
N PRO A 134 10.43 24.62 -13.70
CA PRO A 134 9.41 23.65 -13.29
C PRO A 134 9.86 22.78 -12.10
N VAL A 135 8.92 22.46 -11.22
CA VAL A 135 9.15 21.67 -10.00
C VAL A 135 9.75 20.29 -10.29
N ASP A 136 9.50 19.75 -11.48
CA ASP A 136 10.06 18.48 -11.95
C ASP A 136 11.59 18.43 -11.88
N PHE A 137 12.26 19.56 -12.04
CA PHE A 137 13.72 19.69 -12.01
C PHE A 137 14.27 20.08 -10.64
N LYS A 138 13.39 20.34 -9.67
CA LYS A 138 13.82 20.68 -8.31
C LYS A 138 14.58 19.51 -7.71
N ASN A 139 15.72 19.79 -7.06
CA ASN A 139 16.62 18.81 -6.46
C ASN A 139 17.22 17.78 -7.46
N GLY A 140 17.12 18.06 -8.77
CA GLY A 140 17.81 17.29 -9.80
C GLY A 140 19.34 17.50 -9.74
N LYS A 141 20.10 16.51 -10.17
CA LYS A 141 21.56 16.61 -10.22
C LYS A 141 21.97 17.61 -11.31
N PRO A 142 22.84 18.59 -11.01
CA PRO A 142 23.24 19.63 -11.97
C PRO A 142 23.72 19.08 -13.32
N GLU A 143 24.46 17.96 -13.31
CA GLU A 143 24.96 17.31 -14.52
C GLU A 143 23.90 16.64 -15.39
N GLN A 144 22.69 16.46 -14.89
CA GLN A 144 21.56 15.85 -15.58
C GLN A 144 20.53 16.88 -16.06
N LEU A 145 20.65 18.13 -15.59
CA LEU A 145 19.72 19.18 -16.00
C LEU A 145 20.02 19.62 -17.43
N PRO A 146 18.98 19.88 -18.26
CA PRO A 146 19.17 20.48 -19.57
C PRO A 146 19.82 21.87 -19.47
N GLU A 147 20.38 22.34 -20.58
CA GLU A 147 20.71 23.76 -20.73
C GLU A 147 19.46 24.64 -20.67
N ASP A 148 19.61 25.91 -20.26
CA ASP A 148 18.47 26.82 -20.17
C ASP A 148 17.78 26.99 -21.54
N GLY A 149 16.47 26.82 -21.58
CA GLY A 149 15.68 26.76 -22.80
C GLY A 149 15.63 25.37 -23.47
N GLY A 150 16.40 24.39 -22.97
CA GLY A 150 16.34 23.01 -23.42
C GLY A 150 15.09 22.26 -22.95
N LYS A 151 15.04 20.95 -23.23
CA LYS A 151 13.95 20.06 -22.82
C LYS A 151 14.51 18.77 -22.25
N ALA A 152 13.80 18.20 -21.27
CA ALA A 152 14.01 16.82 -20.83
C ALA A 152 12.75 15.99 -21.03
N THR A 153 12.92 14.75 -21.44
CA THR A 153 11.80 13.79 -21.49
C THR A 153 11.64 13.14 -20.14
N LEU A 154 10.47 13.32 -19.53
CA LEU A 154 10.15 12.74 -18.21
C LEU A 154 9.08 11.67 -18.38
N TRP A 155 9.28 10.48 -17.79
CA TRP A 155 8.22 9.47 -17.77
C TRP A 155 7.06 9.91 -16.85
N SER A 156 5.85 9.52 -17.24
CA SER A 156 4.60 9.88 -16.57
C SER A 156 4.45 9.13 -15.23
N THR A 157 4.19 9.84 -14.14
CA THR A 157 4.08 9.27 -12.79
C THR A 157 3.07 8.11 -12.67
N PRO A 158 1.90 8.12 -13.37
CA PRO A 158 0.96 7.00 -13.32
C PRO A 158 1.55 5.64 -13.71
N ILE A 159 2.68 5.60 -14.44
CA ILE A 159 3.33 4.32 -14.81
C ILE A 159 3.79 3.53 -13.58
N THR A 160 4.02 4.19 -12.44
CA THR A 160 4.36 3.52 -11.18
C THR A 160 3.30 2.52 -10.76
N GLN A 161 2.03 2.75 -11.13
CA GLN A 161 0.92 1.84 -10.87
C GLN A 161 1.06 0.52 -11.66
N SER A 162 1.84 0.51 -12.74
CA SER A 162 2.13 -0.68 -13.55
C SER A 162 3.26 -1.54 -12.96
N PHE A 163 4.05 -1.04 -12.01
CA PHE A 163 5.16 -1.79 -11.43
C PHE A 163 4.67 -3.03 -10.66
N ASN A 164 3.62 -2.90 -9.85
CA ASN A 164 3.05 -4.05 -9.14
C ASN A 164 2.47 -5.10 -10.11
N PRO A 165 1.56 -4.81 -11.06
CA PRO A 165 1.10 -5.78 -12.04
C PRO A 165 2.24 -6.43 -12.84
N GLY A 166 3.26 -5.66 -13.21
CA GLY A 166 4.46 -6.17 -13.89
C GLY A 166 5.18 -7.22 -13.03
N TRP A 167 5.42 -6.92 -11.76
CA TRP A 167 6.02 -7.86 -10.81
C TRP A 167 5.12 -9.07 -10.54
N VAL A 168 3.80 -8.91 -10.48
CA VAL A 168 2.86 -10.04 -10.34
C VAL A 168 3.05 -11.02 -11.49
N ILE A 169 3.12 -10.54 -12.74
CA ILE A 169 3.32 -11.41 -13.91
C ILE A 169 4.67 -12.15 -13.84
N LEU A 170 5.74 -11.44 -13.45
CA LEU A 170 7.10 -12.01 -13.40
C LEU A 170 7.31 -12.95 -12.21
N LEU A 171 6.79 -12.59 -11.04
CA LEU A 171 7.06 -13.33 -9.79
C LEU A 171 6.10 -14.50 -9.57
N THR A 172 4.87 -14.46 -10.11
CA THR A 172 3.89 -15.54 -9.91
C THR A 172 4.44 -16.91 -10.31
N PRO A 173 5.02 -17.12 -11.51
CA PRO A 173 5.56 -18.44 -11.88
C PRO A 173 6.73 -18.86 -10.97
N LEU A 174 7.55 -17.92 -10.51
CA LEU A 174 8.67 -18.20 -9.59
C LEU A 174 8.17 -18.62 -8.21
N VAL A 175 7.17 -17.94 -7.66
CA VAL A 175 6.57 -18.28 -6.37
C VAL A 175 5.87 -19.65 -6.44
N ILE A 176 5.15 -19.93 -7.53
CA ILE A 176 4.52 -21.24 -7.75
C ILE A 176 5.59 -22.34 -7.83
N ALA A 177 6.65 -22.14 -8.62
CA ALA A 177 7.74 -23.10 -8.76
C ALA A 177 8.46 -23.34 -7.41
N PHE A 178 8.69 -22.29 -6.63
CA PHE A 178 9.28 -22.38 -5.30
C PHE A 178 8.44 -23.25 -4.35
N PHE A 179 7.13 -23.01 -4.27
CA PHE A 179 6.26 -23.85 -3.41
C PHE A 179 6.07 -25.26 -3.96
N ALA A 180 6.06 -25.46 -5.27
CA ALA A 180 6.06 -26.79 -5.87
C ALA A 180 7.34 -27.60 -5.50
N PHE A 181 8.49 -26.93 -5.50
CA PHE A 181 9.75 -27.52 -5.04
C PHE A 181 9.72 -27.87 -3.55
N MET A 182 9.23 -26.97 -2.70
CA MET A 182 9.09 -27.23 -1.25
C MET A 182 8.12 -28.39 -0.99
N ARG A 183 7.02 -28.49 -1.75
CA ARG A 183 6.04 -29.58 -1.65
C ARG A 183 6.68 -30.94 -1.98
N ARG A 184 7.51 -30.99 -3.01
CA ARG A 184 8.26 -32.22 -3.36
C ARG A 184 9.20 -32.67 -2.23
N LYS A 185 9.69 -31.74 -1.42
CA LYS A 185 10.53 -32.02 -0.24
C LYS A 185 9.73 -32.20 1.06
N ASN A 186 8.41 -32.25 1.02
CA ASN A 186 7.53 -32.27 2.20
C ASN A 186 7.78 -31.10 3.19
N ALA A 187 8.32 -29.98 2.71
CA ALA A 187 8.70 -28.82 3.50
C ALA A 187 7.81 -27.59 3.24
N GLU A 188 6.68 -27.76 2.54
CA GLU A 188 5.77 -26.66 2.21
C GLU A 188 5.13 -26.10 3.49
N PRO A 189 5.27 -24.78 3.76
CA PRO A 189 4.64 -24.14 4.92
C PRO A 189 3.13 -24.20 4.86
N SER A 190 2.47 -24.18 6.01
CA SER A 190 1.02 -24.06 6.08
C SER A 190 0.53 -22.73 5.49
N THR A 191 -0.73 -22.68 5.09
CA THR A 191 -1.34 -21.46 4.55
C THR A 191 -1.24 -20.28 5.53
N ALA A 192 -1.46 -20.50 6.83
CA ALA A 192 -1.29 -19.45 7.85
C ALA A 192 0.16 -18.96 7.94
N THR A 193 1.14 -19.88 7.81
CA THR A 193 2.56 -19.52 7.80
C THR A 193 2.93 -18.69 6.57
N LYS A 194 2.38 -19.02 5.40
CA LYS A 194 2.58 -18.22 4.18
C LYS A 194 2.03 -16.79 4.33
N ILE A 195 0.85 -16.64 4.94
CA ILE A 195 0.25 -15.33 5.25
C ILE A 195 1.17 -14.54 6.19
N ALA A 196 1.69 -15.16 7.26
CA ALA A 196 2.60 -14.51 8.20
C ALA A 196 3.88 -14.02 7.50
N PHE A 197 4.49 -14.86 6.65
CA PHE A 197 5.64 -14.46 5.84
C PHE A 197 5.30 -13.39 4.80
N GLY A 198 4.09 -13.42 4.23
CA GLY A 198 3.60 -12.39 3.33
C GLY A 198 3.57 -11.01 4.00
N LEU A 199 3.03 -10.93 5.21
CA LEU A 199 3.03 -9.70 6.03
C LEU A 199 4.45 -9.25 6.36
N PHE A 200 5.32 -10.16 6.77
CA PHE A 200 6.71 -9.85 7.11
C PHE A 200 7.50 -9.31 5.91
N ILE A 201 7.41 -9.97 4.75
CA ILE A 201 8.08 -9.51 3.52
C ILE A 201 7.53 -8.15 3.09
N SER A 202 6.22 -7.94 3.23
CA SER A 202 5.62 -6.62 2.96
C SER A 202 6.14 -5.53 3.91
N ALA A 203 6.41 -5.87 5.17
CA ALA A 203 7.07 -4.93 6.08
C ALA A 203 8.50 -4.61 5.62
N LEU A 204 9.26 -5.61 5.16
CA LEU A 204 10.61 -5.39 4.63
C LEU A 204 10.62 -4.47 3.40
N SER A 205 9.56 -4.48 2.56
CA SER A 205 9.47 -3.57 1.42
C SER A 205 9.46 -2.11 1.84
N VAL A 206 8.88 -1.80 3.00
CA VAL A 206 8.85 -0.43 3.54
C VAL A 206 10.25 0.03 3.95
N LEU A 207 11.11 -0.89 4.44
CA LEU A 207 12.51 -0.56 4.76
C LEU A 207 13.32 -0.18 3.52
N VAL A 208 12.97 -0.69 2.33
CA VAL A 208 13.57 -0.25 1.07
C VAL A 208 13.32 1.25 0.86
N MET A 209 12.10 1.73 1.18
CA MET A 209 11.78 3.16 1.10
C MET A 209 12.48 3.97 2.19
N VAL A 210 12.60 3.45 3.41
CA VAL A 210 13.42 4.08 4.47
C VAL A 210 14.85 4.29 3.97
N ALA A 211 15.45 3.25 3.38
CA ALA A 211 16.79 3.33 2.80
C ALA A 211 16.85 4.35 1.65
N ALA A 212 15.81 4.44 0.80
CA ALA A 212 15.74 5.43 -0.27
C ALA A 212 15.73 6.87 0.27
N VAL A 213 14.96 7.14 1.34
CA VAL A 213 14.93 8.45 2.00
C VAL A 213 16.31 8.82 2.57
N PHE A 214 16.98 7.87 3.23
CA PHE A 214 18.36 8.12 3.73
C PHE A 214 19.35 8.36 2.59
N ALA A 215 19.30 7.55 1.53
CA ALA A 215 20.21 7.68 0.38
C ALA A 215 20.07 9.02 -0.35
N THR A 216 18.88 9.63 -0.31
CA THR A 216 18.57 10.91 -0.95
C THR A 216 18.59 12.10 0.02
N LYS A 217 19.10 11.91 1.24
CA LYS A 217 19.14 12.95 2.28
C LYS A 217 17.76 13.61 2.48
N ASN A 218 16.75 12.76 2.66
CA ASN A 218 15.35 13.19 2.80
C ASN A 218 14.83 13.99 1.57
N GLY A 219 15.23 13.58 0.37
CA GLY A 219 14.78 14.21 -0.89
C GLY A 219 15.53 15.46 -1.29
N ALA A 220 16.65 15.79 -0.63
CA ALA A 220 17.55 16.85 -1.07
C ALA A 220 18.20 16.54 -2.45
N GLU A 221 18.22 15.25 -2.81
CA GLU A 221 18.63 14.75 -4.13
C GLU A 221 17.53 13.83 -4.68
N LYS A 222 17.33 13.81 -6.00
CA LYS A 222 16.38 12.89 -6.65
C LYS A 222 16.85 11.44 -6.48
N ALA A 223 15.91 10.58 -6.11
CA ALA A 223 16.11 9.13 -6.00
C ALA A 223 16.16 8.45 -7.37
N SER A 224 16.93 7.39 -7.50
CA SER A 224 16.82 6.49 -8.64
C SER A 224 15.45 5.77 -8.63
N VAL A 225 14.84 5.57 -9.79
CA VAL A 225 13.59 4.80 -9.96
C VAL A 225 13.70 3.37 -9.44
N TRP A 226 14.90 2.81 -9.36
CA TRP A 226 15.14 1.44 -8.86
C TRP A 226 14.72 1.23 -7.41
N TRP A 227 14.69 2.29 -6.58
CA TRP A 227 14.15 2.22 -5.23
C TRP A 227 12.64 1.87 -5.25
N LEU A 228 11.88 2.52 -6.13
CA LEU A 228 10.47 2.20 -6.32
C LEU A 228 10.28 0.80 -6.90
N ILE A 229 10.97 0.48 -8.00
CA ILE A 229 10.91 -0.83 -8.66
C ILE A 229 11.23 -1.94 -7.65
N GLY A 230 12.27 -1.76 -6.84
CA GLY A 230 12.66 -2.71 -5.80
C GLY A 230 11.59 -2.85 -4.70
N THR A 231 11.04 -1.72 -4.21
CA THR A 231 9.95 -1.71 -3.21
C THR A 231 8.74 -2.47 -3.72
N TYR A 232 8.31 -2.19 -4.96
CA TYR A 232 7.20 -2.90 -5.59
C TYR A 232 7.50 -4.39 -5.78
N GLY A 233 8.74 -4.75 -6.12
CA GLY A 233 9.15 -6.15 -6.23
C GLY A 233 9.01 -6.90 -4.91
N VAL A 234 9.54 -6.34 -3.82
CA VAL A 234 9.46 -6.97 -2.49
C VAL A 234 8.02 -7.05 -1.98
N VAL A 235 7.24 -5.96 -2.08
CA VAL A 235 5.85 -5.97 -1.60
C VAL A 235 4.98 -6.95 -2.40
N THR A 236 5.24 -7.11 -3.71
CA THR A 236 4.52 -8.07 -4.56
C THR A 236 4.76 -9.51 -4.13
N ILE A 237 5.98 -9.87 -3.69
CA ILE A 237 6.23 -11.20 -3.09
C ILE A 237 5.32 -11.39 -1.87
N GLY A 238 5.23 -10.38 -1.00
CA GLY A 238 4.33 -10.41 0.16
C GLY A 238 2.86 -10.59 -0.23
N GLU A 239 2.40 -9.86 -1.24
CA GLU A 239 1.04 -9.94 -1.78
C GLU A 239 0.73 -11.34 -2.32
N LEU A 240 1.62 -11.94 -3.11
CA LEU A 240 1.45 -13.27 -3.69
C LEU A 240 1.39 -14.38 -2.61
N LEU A 241 2.04 -14.15 -1.46
CA LEU A 241 1.95 -15.05 -0.31
C LEU A 241 0.69 -14.86 0.52
N LEU A 242 0.08 -13.67 0.49
CA LEU A 242 -1.06 -13.32 1.34
C LEU A 242 -2.39 -13.50 0.60
N SER A 243 -2.56 -12.87 -0.55
CA SER A 243 -3.87 -12.71 -1.17
C SER A 243 -4.48 -14.01 -1.69
N PRO A 244 -3.78 -14.87 -2.48
CA PRO A 244 -4.33 -16.14 -2.92
C PRO A 244 -4.54 -17.12 -1.75
N MET A 245 -3.60 -17.11 -0.79
CA MET A 245 -3.66 -17.99 0.37
C MET A 245 -4.80 -17.62 1.31
N GLY A 246 -5.04 -16.31 1.51
CA GLY A 246 -6.13 -15.81 2.34
C GLY A 246 -7.50 -16.19 1.78
N LEU A 247 -7.76 -15.96 0.51
CA LEU A 247 -9.01 -16.36 -0.14
C LEU A 247 -9.24 -17.89 -0.05
N SER A 248 -8.21 -18.69 -0.30
CA SER A 248 -8.28 -20.14 -0.14
C SER A 248 -8.56 -20.53 1.31
N LEU A 249 -7.96 -19.85 2.28
CA LEU A 249 -8.16 -20.13 3.70
C LEU A 249 -9.58 -19.80 4.13
N VAL A 250 -10.12 -18.64 3.71
CA VAL A 250 -11.50 -18.25 3.99
C VAL A 250 -12.48 -19.31 3.49
N SER A 251 -12.34 -19.77 2.24
CA SER A 251 -13.25 -20.78 1.68
C SER A 251 -13.17 -22.13 2.40
N LYS A 252 -12.00 -22.52 2.90
CA LYS A 252 -11.77 -23.82 3.55
C LYS A 252 -12.11 -23.85 5.05
N LEU A 253 -11.89 -22.73 5.76
CA LEU A 253 -12.16 -22.65 7.18
C LEU A 253 -13.59 -22.23 7.51
N SER A 254 -14.27 -21.52 6.61
CA SER A 254 -15.63 -21.05 6.85
C SER A 254 -16.60 -22.22 7.03
N PRO A 255 -17.51 -22.14 8.01
CA PRO A 255 -18.67 -23.02 8.02
C PRO A 255 -19.44 -22.89 6.70
N VAL A 256 -19.92 -24.01 6.13
CA VAL A 256 -20.55 -24.05 4.80
C VAL A 256 -21.65 -22.98 4.67
N ARG A 257 -22.48 -22.82 5.72
CA ARG A 257 -23.59 -21.84 5.76
C ARG A 257 -23.12 -20.39 5.77
N LEU A 258 -21.85 -20.11 6.14
CA LEU A 258 -21.30 -18.77 6.29
C LEU A 258 -20.22 -18.44 5.25
N THR A 259 -19.90 -19.35 4.34
CA THR A 259 -18.77 -19.19 3.41
C THR A 259 -18.88 -17.91 2.58
N SER A 260 -20.03 -17.64 1.95
CA SER A 260 -20.23 -16.42 1.17
C SER A 260 -20.09 -15.15 2.00
N LEU A 261 -20.59 -15.19 3.25
CA LEU A 261 -20.49 -14.08 4.18
C LEU A 261 -19.03 -13.83 4.60
N MET A 262 -18.26 -14.88 4.90
CA MET A 262 -16.84 -14.76 5.23
C MET A 262 -16.01 -14.31 4.04
N MET A 263 -16.34 -14.71 2.81
CA MET A 263 -15.73 -14.16 1.60
C MET A 263 -16.02 -12.66 1.45
N GLY A 264 -17.27 -12.25 1.74
CA GLY A 264 -17.63 -10.82 1.84
C GLY A 264 -16.81 -10.09 2.89
N GLY A 265 -16.54 -10.72 4.05
CA GLY A 265 -15.68 -10.20 5.12
C GLY A 265 -14.23 -9.97 4.68
N TRP A 266 -13.68 -10.86 3.85
CA TRP A 266 -12.36 -10.67 3.26
C TRP A 266 -12.30 -9.40 2.37
N PHE A 267 -13.27 -9.23 1.46
CA PHE A 267 -13.32 -8.04 0.62
C PHE A 267 -13.62 -6.77 1.41
N LEU A 268 -14.40 -6.88 2.48
CA LEU A 268 -14.63 -5.77 3.39
C LEU A 268 -13.34 -5.36 4.12
N ALA A 269 -12.54 -6.33 4.61
CA ALA A 269 -11.25 -6.05 5.21
C ALA A 269 -10.32 -5.32 4.21
N THR A 270 -10.32 -5.73 2.93
CA THR A 270 -9.61 -5.03 1.86
C THR A 270 -10.11 -3.60 1.70
N SER A 271 -11.43 -3.38 1.68
CA SER A 271 -12.04 -2.05 1.51
C SER A 271 -11.72 -1.12 2.69
N ILE A 272 -11.75 -1.64 3.92
CA ILE A 272 -11.36 -0.90 5.13
C ILE A 272 -9.89 -0.51 5.03
N GLY A 273 -9.01 -1.44 4.66
CA GLY A 273 -7.59 -1.18 4.47
C GLY A 273 -7.34 -0.10 3.41
N ASN A 274 -8.03 -0.15 2.28
CA ASN A 274 -7.92 0.87 1.23
C ASN A 274 -8.28 2.28 1.72
N LYS A 275 -9.34 2.42 2.53
CA LYS A 275 -9.71 3.72 3.11
C LYS A 275 -8.70 4.18 4.16
N LEU A 276 -8.21 3.26 5.00
CA LEU A 276 -7.15 3.56 5.96
C LEU A 276 -5.85 4.00 5.27
N SER A 277 -5.54 3.46 4.09
CA SER A 277 -4.42 3.93 3.26
C SER A 277 -4.54 5.42 2.93
N GLY A 278 -5.75 5.87 2.55
CA GLY A 278 -6.00 7.29 2.32
C GLY A 278 -5.80 8.14 3.58
N ILE A 279 -6.25 7.66 4.74
CA ILE A 279 -6.03 8.33 6.03
C ILE A 279 -4.53 8.40 6.37
N LEU A 280 -3.79 7.30 6.21
CA LEU A 280 -2.34 7.30 6.40
C LEU A 280 -1.65 8.27 5.44
N ALA A 281 -2.11 8.35 4.18
CA ALA A 281 -1.54 9.27 3.19
C ALA A 281 -1.67 10.75 3.60
N THR A 282 -2.71 11.14 4.34
CA THR A 282 -2.82 12.52 4.84
C THR A 282 -1.72 12.89 5.83
N MET A 283 -1.08 11.90 6.46
CA MET A 283 0.04 12.12 7.37
C MET A 283 1.33 12.49 6.63
N TRP A 284 1.40 12.24 5.31
CA TRP A 284 2.59 12.49 4.48
C TRP A 284 3.11 13.91 4.61
N ASP A 285 2.22 14.90 4.49
CA ASP A 285 2.60 16.31 4.55
C ASP A 285 2.97 16.78 5.97
N GLY A 286 2.53 16.06 7.00
CA GLY A 286 2.85 16.34 8.40
C GLY A 286 4.27 15.96 8.83
N TYR A 287 4.94 15.07 8.09
CA TYR A 287 6.31 14.67 8.41
C TYR A 287 7.32 15.45 7.57
N GLU A 288 8.19 16.22 8.22
CA GLU A 288 9.34 16.86 7.58
C GLU A 288 10.37 15.82 7.14
N ASP A 289 10.70 14.87 8.02
CA ASP A 289 11.50 13.69 7.68
C ASP A 289 10.59 12.56 7.19
N LYS A 290 10.67 12.24 5.90
CA LYS A 290 9.85 11.21 5.25
C LYS A 290 10.15 9.78 5.75
N THR A 291 11.31 9.57 6.40
CA THR A 291 11.58 8.29 7.06
C THR A 291 10.54 7.98 8.13
N ASN A 292 10.07 8.99 8.87
CA ASN A 292 9.07 8.79 9.92
C ASN A 292 7.73 8.26 9.37
N PHE A 293 7.32 8.75 8.20
CA PHE A 293 6.13 8.23 7.52
C PHE A 293 6.30 6.74 7.19
N PHE A 294 7.43 6.35 6.62
CA PHE A 294 7.70 4.95 6.31
C PHE A 294 7.88 4.09 7.58
N TRP A 295 8.48 4.61 8.64
CA TRP A 295 8.55 3.89 9.91
C TRP A 295 7.17 3.59 10.51
N VAL A 296 6.21 4.50 10.43
CA VAL A 296 4.82 4.25 10.87
C VAL A 296 4.23 3.07 10.07
N ASN A 297 4.39 3.07 8.75
CA ASN A 297 3.89 1.98 7.90
C ASN A 297 4.59 0.64 8.22
N PHE A 298 5.91 0.66 8.46
CA PHE A 298 6.67 -0.52 8.86
C PHE A 298 6.16 -1.10 10.19
N VAL A 299 6.00 -0.24 11.20
CA VAL A 299 5.52 -0.66 12.53
C VAL A 299 4.12 -1.26 12.46
N LEU A 300 3.21 -0.66 11.67
CA LEU A 300 1.86 -1.20 11.47
C LEU A 300 1.90 -2.62 10.89
N LEU A 301 2.71 -2.86 9.85
CA LEU A 301 2.86 -4.21 9.28
C LEU A 301 3.56 -5.17 10.23
N MET A 302 4.54 -4.71 11.00
CA MET A 302 5.23 -5.55 11.99
C MET A 302 4.31 -5.96 13.13
N ILE A 303 3.41 -5.08 13.58
CA ILE A 303 2.37 -5.42 14.57
C ILE A 303 1.47 -6.53 14.02
N ALA A 304 0.94 -6.36 12.80
CA ALA A 304 0.11 -7.38 12.16
C ALA A 304 0.88 -8.71 11.98
N THR A 305 2.14 -8.63 11.55
CA THR A 305 3.06 -9.77 11.42
C THR A 305 3.24 -10.49 12.75
N PHE A 306 3.56 -9.76 13.80
CA PHE A 306 3.79 -10.33 15.13
C PHE A 306 2.53 -11.02 15.66
N ILE A 307 1.36 -10.40 15.52
CA ILE A 307 0.07 -11.00 15.93
C ILE A 307 -0.14 -12.35 15.23
N ILE A 308 0.03 -12.40 13.90
CA ILE A 308 -0.17 -13.64 13.16
C ILE A 308 0.89 -14.70 13.53
N PHE A 309 2.16 -14.32 13.69
CA PHE A 309 3.19 -15.25 14.15
C PHE A 309 2.90 -15.82 15.56
N ALA A 310 2.46 -14.98 16.49
CA ALA A 310 2.06 -15.43 17.83
C ALA A 310 0.88 -16.42 17.81
N MET A 311 -0.03 -16.22 16.83
CA MET A 311 -1.20 -17.08 16.65
C MET A 311 -0.95 -18.32 15.80
N LEU A 312 0.21 -18.50 15.16
CA LEU A 312 0.47 -19.58 14.18
C LEU A 312 0.18 -20.98 14.74
N LYS A 313 0.60 -21.28 15.97
CA LYS A 313 0.36 -22.60 16.58
C LYS A 313 -1.14 -22.88 16.70
N TRP A 314 -1.91 -21.89 17.09
CA TRP A 314 -3.36 -21.98 17.23
C TRP A 314 -4.04 -22.08 15.85
N LEU A 315 -3.66 -21.23 14.89
CA LEU A 315 -4.19 -21.25 13.52
C LEU A 315 -3.91 -22.60 12.84
N ASN A 316 -2.68 -23.10 12.93
CA ASN A 316 -2.30 -24.38 12.35
C ASN A 316 -3.06 -25.57 12.97
N ARG A 317 -3.37 -25.51 14.27
CA ARG A 317 -4.19 -26.53 14.93
C ARG A 317 -5.61 -26.56 14.35
N ILE A 318 -6.26 -25.37 14.21
CA ILE A 318 -7.61 -25.26 13.65
C ILE A 318 -7.63 -25.74 12.19
N MET A 319 -6.63 -25.36 11.40
CA MET A 319 -6.51 -25.80 10.01
C MET A 319 -6.40 -27.32 9.92
N LYS A 320 -5.58 -27.93 10.77
CA LYS A 320 -5.41 -29.39 10.82
C LYS A 320 -6.72 -30.10 11.22
N GLU A 321 -7.46 -29.58 12.22
CA GLU A 321 -8.77 -30.09 12.64
C GLU A 321 -9.81 -30.06 11.50
N LYS A 322 -9.69 -29.09 10.59
CA LYS A 322 -10.56 -28.93 9.39
C LYS A 322 -10.00 -29.58 8.12
N GLY A 323 -8.87 -30.33 8.20
CA GLY A 323 -8.24 -31.00 7.06
C GLY A 323 -7.59 -30.01 6.05
N VAL A 324 -7.31 -28.79 6.47
CA VAL A 324 -6.64 -27.75 5.65
C VAL A 324 -5.16 -27.73 5.95
N LYS A 325 -4.32 -27.78 4.89
CA LYS A 325 -2.87 -27.64 4.99
C LYS A 325 -2.41 -26.19 4.75
#